data_f2ce4ad407516faa9758d9962f1d5278
#
_entry.id   f2ce4ad407516faa9758d9962f1d5278
#
_cell.length_a   1.000
_cell.length_b   1.000
_cell.length_c   1.000
_cell.angle_alpha   90.00
_cell.angle_beta   90.00
_cell.angle_gamma   90.00
#
_symmetry.space_group_name_H-M   'P 1'
#
loop_
_entity.id
_entity.type
_entity.pdbx_description
1 polymer ?
#
loop_
_entity_poly.entity_id
_entity_poly.type
_entity_poly.pdbx_seq_one_letter_code
_entity_poly.pdbx_strand_id
1 'polypeptide(L)'
;MKKITLVRHAKSSWKHNVIDHERPLNERGLSDANMVSKSLNSIGVDLLLSSDAIRAKTTADIFISNLNISDDIVSFNHDLYDFEGRNLLRVIKECNNSIKNLMVFGHNHAITAFVNSYGDQYIENVPTCGIVSIEFDIKDWTDLKQGKTVFTLFPKDLKQ
;
A
#
# COMPACT_ATOMS: atom_id res chain seq x y z
N MET A 1 12.07 -15.99 2.88
CA MET A 1 11.53 -14.96 1.96
C MET A 1 10.45 -14.13 2.61
N LYS A 2 10.53 -12.82 2.46
CA LYS A 2 9.48 -11.91 2.88
C LYS A 2 9.01 -11.11 1.67
N LYS A 3 7.73 -10.72 1.68
CA LYS A 3 7.16 -9.92 0.59
C LYS A 3 6.39 -8.74 1.16
N ILE A 4 6.59 -7.57 0.55
CA ILE A 4 5.78 -6.38 0.83
C ILE A 4 4.97 -6.07 -0.42
N THR A 5 3.68 -5.83 -0.23
CA THR A 5 2.81 -5.28 -1.27
C THR A 5 2.40 -3.89 -0.83
N LEU A 6 2.83 -2.89 -1.59
CA LEU A 6 2.55 -1.48 -1.32
C LEU A 6 1.41 -1.02 -2.20
N VAL A 7 0.43 -0.35 -1.61
CA VAL A 7 -0.72 0.21 -2.32
C VAL A 7 -0.82 1.69 -1.99
N ARG A 8 -0.68 2.55 -3.01
CA ARG A 8 -0.97 3.96 -2.83
C ARG A 8 -2.49 4.15 -2.78
N HIS A 9 -2.97 5.01 -1.87
CA HIS A 9 -4.40 5.28 -1.78
C HIS A 9 -4.97 5.67 -3.14
N ALA A 10 -6.26 5.41 -3.34
CA ALA A 10 -6.96 5.75 -4.58
C ALA A 10 -7.19 7.27 -4.69
N LYS A 11 -7.73 7.69 -5.83
CA LYS A 11 -7.89 9.11 -6.15
C LYS A 11 -8.78 9.81 -5.13
N SER A 12 -8.28 10.90 -4.57
CA SER A 12 -8.99 11.67 -3.53
C SER A 12 -9.61 12.95 -4.10
N SER A 13 -10.59 13.46 -3.36
CA SER A 13 -11.31 14.68 -3.71
C SER A 13 -10.65 15.92 -3.10
N TRP A 14 -10.65 17.03 -3.83
CA TRP A 14 -10.26 18.35 -3.36
C TRP A 14 -11.47 19.28 -3.15
N LYS A 15 -12.70 18.74 -3.32
CA LYS A 15 -13.92 19.55 -3.30
C LYS A 15 -14.45 19.85 -1.89
N HIS A 16 -13.91 19.18 -0.88
CA HIS A 16 -14.40 19.31 0.49
C HIS A 16 -13.55 20.31 1.27
N ASN A 17 -14.19 21.12 2.10
CA ASN A 17 -13.50 22.07 2.96
C ASN A 17 -13.10 21.37 4.27
N VAL A 18 -12.12 20.48 4.17
CA VAL A 18 -11.61 19.70 5.29
C VAL A 18 -10.09 19.74 5.29
N ILE A 19 -9.47 19.40 6.42
CA ILE A 19 -8.02 19.24 6.49
C ILE A 19 -7.58 18.05 5.64
N ASP A 20 -6.32 18.02 5.22
CA ASP A 20 -5.81 17.00 4.31
C ASP A 20 -6.10 15.57 4.79
N HIS A 21 -5.89 15.29 6.07
CA HIS A 21 -6.11 13.97 6.66
C HIS A 21 -7.53 13.46 6.46
N GLU A 22 -8.51 14.36 6.40
CA GLU A 22 -9.93 14.01 6.27
C GLU A 22 -10.45 14.01 4.83
N ARG A 23 -9.59 14.27 3.83
CA ARG A 23 -10.05 14.26 2.44
C ARG A 23 -10.52 12.87 2.01
N PRO A 24 -11.73 12.75 1.48
CA PRO A 24 -12.27 11.46 1.05
C PRO A 24 -11.80 11.10 -0.36
N LEU A 25 -12.06 9.86 -0.76
CA LEU A 25 -11.93 9.46 -2.16
C LEU A 25 -13.00 10.17 -3.02
N ASN A 26 -12.69 10.41 -4.27
CA ASN A 26 -13.69 10.81 -5.25
C ASN A 26 -14.29 9.58 -5.94
N GLU A 27 -15.23 9.79 -6.88
CA GLU A 27 -15.88 8.68 -7.57
C GLU A 27 -14.89 7.80 -8.32
N ARG A 28 -13.90 8.41 -8.99
CA ARG A 28 -12.86 7.65 -9.69
C ARG A 28 -12.06 6.80 -8.70
N GLY A 29 -11.75 7.35 -7.52
CA GLY A 29 -11.02 6.62 -6.50
C GLY A 29 -11.78 5.40 -6.00
N LEU A 30 -13.07 5.56 -5.73
CA LEU A 30 -13.93 4.44 -5.31
C LEU A 30 -14.00 3.36 -6.39
N SER A 31 -14.18 3.78 -7.65
CA SER A 31 -14.22 2.87 -8.80
C SER A 31 -12.91 2.14 -8.99
N ASP A 32 -11.77 2.86 -8.94
CA ASP A 32 -10.45 2.25 -9.10
C ASP A 32 -10.15 1.25 -7.99
N ALA A 33 -10.46 1.59 -6.74
CA ALA A 33 -10.22 0.69 -5.61
C ALA A 33 -11.00 -0.61 -5.74
N ASN A 34 -12.26 -0.53 -6.16
CA ASN A 34 -13.07 -1.72 -6.43
C ASN A 34 -12.51 -2.54 -7.60
N MET A 35 -12.19 -1.89 -8.71
CA MET A 35 -11.69 -2.55 -9.90
C MET A 35 -10.36 -3.25 -9.64
N VAL A 36 -9.42 -2.55 -9.02
CA VAL A 36 -8.08 -3.09 -8.77
C VAL A 36 -8.14 -4.23 -7.75
N SER A 37 -8.85 -4.04 -6.63
CA SER A 37 -8.94 -5.08 -5.60
C SER A 37 -9.62 -6.34 -6.13
N LYS A 38 -10.68 -6.21 -6.93
CA LYS A 38 -11.37 -7.36 -7.51
C LYS A 38 -10.55 -8.11 -8.55
N SER A 39 -9.58 -7.44 -9.17
CA SER A 39 -8.70 -8.08 -10.15
C SER A 39 -7.62 -8.94 -9.50
N LEU A 40 -7.36 -8.73 -8.21
CA LEU A 40 -6.38 -9.54 -7.49
C LEU A 40 -6.99 -10.89 -7.15
N ASN A 41 -6.31 -11.94 -7.58
CA ASN A 41 -6.65 -13.29 -7.18
C ASN A 41 -5.92 -13.59 -5.87
N SER A 42 -6.27 -14.66 -5.22
CA SER A 42 -5.70 -15.19 -3.97
C SER A 42 -4.33 -14.59 -3.59
N ILE A 43 -4.30 -13.41 -3.01
CA ILE A 43 -3.08 -12.83 -2.46
C ILE A 43 -2.98 -13.23 -0.98
N GLY A 44 -1.85 -13.84 -0.61
CA GLY A 44 -1.59 -14.15 0.80
C GLY A 44 -1.21 -12.88 1.54
N VAL A 45 -1.89 -12.59 2.65
CA VAL A 45 -1.61 -11.44 3.50
C VAL A 45 -1.56 -11.92 4.95
N ASP A 46 -0.42 -11.72 5.61
CA ASP A 46 -0.27 -12.05 7.03
C ASP A 46 -0.59 -10.86 7.92
N LEU A 47 -0.35 -9.65 7.43
CA LEU A 47 -0.63 -8.41 8.14
C LEU A 47 -0.92 -7.31 7.12
N LEU A 48 -1.99 -6.56 7.35
CA LEU A 48 -2.34 -5.39 6.56
C LEU A 48 -2.22 -4.15 7.44
N LEU A 49 -1.38 -3.22 7.04
CA LEU A 49 -1.20 -1.92 7.70
C LEU A 49 -1.68 -0.82 6.77
N SER A 50 -2.34 0.18 7.32
CA SER A 50 -2.79 1.34 6.55
C SER A 50 -2.59 2.63 7.33
N SER A 51 -2.24 3.69 6.60
CA SER A 51 -2.39 5.05 7.10
C SER A 51 -3.85 5.25 7.56
N ASP A 52 -4.03 6.05 8.60
CA ASP A 52 -5.35 6.38 9.12
C ASP A 52 -6.00 7.59 8.42
N ALA A 53 -5.33 8.19 7.44
CA ALA A 53 -5.95 9.22 6.60
C ALA A 53 -7.17 8.62 5.88
N ILE A 54 -8.24 9.38 5.78
CA ILE A 54 -9.53 8.87 5.27
C ILE A 54 -9.37 8.23 3.88
N ARG A 55 -8.63 8.87 2.97
CA ARG A 55 -8.43 8.33 1.62
C ARG A 55 -7.69 6.99 1.60
N ALA A 56 -6.72 6.80 2.49
CA ALA A 56 -5.99 5.54 2.60
C ALA A 56 -6.83 4.47 3.30
N LYS A 57 -7.49 4.84 4.38
CA LYS A 57 -8.37 3.95 5.14
C LYS A 57 -9.51 3.42 4.28
N THR A 58 -10.15 4.29 3.50
CA THR A 58 -11.25 3.90 2.60
C THR A 58 -10.75 2.94 1.51
N THR A 59 -9.58 3.24 0.93
CA THR A 59 -8.97 2.33 -0.05
C THR A 59 -8.72 0.96 0.57
N ALA A 60 -8.11 0.94 1.76
CA ALA A 60 -7.83 -0.32 2.48
C ALA A 60 -9.13 -1.09 2.78
N ASP A 61 -10.18 -0.41 3.25
CA ASP A 61 -11.45 -1.04 3.58
C ASP A 61 -12.07 -1.73 2.35
N ILE A 62 -11.96 -1.11 1.18
CA ILE A 62 -12.46 -1.71 -0.08
C ILE A 62 -11.67 -2.98 -0.41
N PHE A 63 -10.35 -2.93 -0.30
CA PHE A 63 -9.50 -4.11 -0.53
C PHE A 63 -9.79 -5.21 0.49
N ILE A 64 -9.92 -4.86 1.76
CA ILE A 64 -10.23 -5.82 2.83
C ILE A 64 -11.53 -6.56 2.53
N SER A 65 -12.57 -5.83 2.13
CA SER A 65 -13.86 -6.41 1.79
C SER A 65 -13.78 -7.32 0.56
N ASN A 66 -13.18 -6.83 -0.52
CA ASN A 66 -13.14 -7.57 -1.79
C ASN A 66 -12.20 -8.77 -1.75
N LEU A 67 -11.18 -8.75 -0.90
CA LEU A 67 -10.21 -9.85 -0.76
C LEU A 67 -10.53 -10.76 0.43
N ASN A 68 -11.60 -10.49 1.16
CA ASN A 68 -12.00 -11.26 2.35
C ASN A 68 -10.87 -11.35 3.39
N ILE A 69 -10.21 -10.23 3.66
CA ILE A 69 -9.15 -10.17 4.67
C ILE A 69 -9.79 -10.04 6.04
N SER A 70 -9.33 -10.86 7.00
CA SER A 70 -9.84 -10.83 8.37
C SER A 70 -9.43 -9.53 9.07
N ASP A 71 -10.35 -8.94 9.82
CA ASP A 71 -10.07 -7.75 10.63
C ASP A 71 -8.99 -8.02 11.70
N ASP A 72 -8.79 -9.28 12.07
CA ASP A 72 -7.78 -9.68 13.06
C ASP A 72 -6.35 -9.34 12.62
N ILE A 73 -6.10 -9.22 11.32
CA ILE A 73 -4.77 -8.91 10.79
C ILE A 73 -4.67 -7.50 10.21
N VAL A 74 -5.64 -6.64 10.51
CA VAL A 74 -5.69 -5.26 10.01
C VAL A 74 -5.35 -4.29 11.13
N SER A 75 -4.47 -3.34 10.87
CA SER A 75 -4.12 -2.28 11.81
C SER A 75 -3.94 -0.95 11.07
N PHE A 76 -4.51 0.11 11.63
CA PHE A 76 -4.35 1.48 11.13
C PHE A 76 -3.30 2.18 12.00
N ASN A 77 -2.34 2.84 11.34
CA ASN A 77 -1.20 3.45 12.02
C ASN A 77 -0.98 4.85 11.48
N HIS A 78 -1.09 5.84 12.37
CA HIS A 78 -0.91 7.25 12.00
C HIS A 78 0.50 7.54 11.46
N ASP A 79 1.51 6.77 11.87
CA ASP A 79 2.86 6.94 11.37
C ASP A 79 2.98 6.65 9.87
N LEU A 80 2.02 5.95 9.29
CA LEU A 80 1.94 5.72 7.85
C LEU A 80 1.33 6.90 7.08
N TYR A 81 0.83 7.89 7.79
CA TYR A 81 0.49 9.20 7.21
C TYR A 81 1.79 9.97 7.00
N ASP A 82 2.55 9.50 6.03
CA ASP A 82 3.94 9.86 5.78
C ASP A 82 4.14 10.08 4.28
N PHE A 83 4.71 11.23 3.93
CA PHE A 83 4.94 11.61 2.54
C PHE A 83 6.41 11.50 2.14
N GLU A 84 7.32 11.41 3.11
CA GLU A 84 8.76 11.37 2.86
C GLU A 84 9.34 9.96 2.83
N GLY A 85 8.80 9.05 3.66
CA GLY A 85 9.20 7.65 3.67
C GLY A 85 9.97 7.18 4.89
N ARG A 86 10.42 8.10 5.76
CA ARG A 86 11.18 7.72 6.96
C ARG A 86 10.35 6.88 7.91
N ASN A 87 9.11 7.31 8.17
CA ASN A 87 8.22 6.59 9.06
C ASN A 87 7.71 5.30 8.44
N LEU A 88 7.43 5.30 7.13
CA LEU A 88 7.07 4.09 6.40
C LEU A 88 8.15 3.02 6.59
N LEU A 89 9.41 3.39 6.37
CA LEU A 89 10.53 2.46 6.52
C LEU A 89 10.65 1.94 7.94
N ARG A 90 10.51 2.81 8.93
CA ARG A 90 10.59 2.43 10.35
C ARG A 90 9.48 1.45 10.72
N VAL A 91 8.25 1.73 10.31
CA VAL A 91 7.11 0.84 10.59
C VAL A 91 7.33 -0.55 9.99
N ILE A 92 7.86 -0.62 8.77
CA ILE A 92 8.16 -1.91 8.13
C ILE A 92 9.25 -2.65 8.90
N LYS A 93 10.32 -1.98 9.29
CA LYS A 93 11.42 -2.61 10.03
C LYS A 93 11.02 -3.09 11.42
N GLU A 94 10.00 -2.48 12.01
CA GLU A 94 9.49 -2.85 13.33
C GLU A 94 8.47 -3.99 13.29
N CYS A 95 8.09 -4.47 12.11
CA CYS A 95 7.14 -5.58 12.01
C CYS A 95 7.67 -6.85 12.66
N ASN A 96 6.77 -7.63 13.23
CA ASN A 96 7.09 -8.93 13.80
C ASN A 96 7.66 -9.84 12.70
N ASN A 97 8.72 -10.56 13.00
CA ASN A 97 9.40 -11.41 12.02
C ASN A 97 8.60 -12.66 11.63
N SER A 98 7.52 -12.97 12.35
CA SER A 98 6.58 -14.01 11.93
C SER A 98 5.77 -13.59 10.69
N ILE A 99 5.67 -12.28 10.41
CA ILE A 99 4.98 -11.75 9.24
C ILE A 99 5.87 -11.96 8.02
N LYS A 100 5.37 -12.70 7.04
CA LYS A 100 6.08 -12.97 5.78
C LYS A 100 5.50 -12.16 4.62
N ASN A 101 4.19 -11.97 4.60
CA ASN A 101 3.49 -11.21 3.55
C ASN A 101 2.83 -9.99 4.19
N LEU A 102 3.42 -8.83 3.97
CA LEU A 102 2.96 -7.57 4.52
C LEU A 102 2.31 -6.74 3.42
N MET A 103 1.10 -6.24 3.67
CA MET A 103 0.42 -5.32 2.76
C MET A 103 0.31 -3.95 3.43
N VAL A 104 0.71 -2.89 2.74
CA VAL A 104 0.77 -1.54 3.31
C VAL A 104 0.06 -0.56 2.38
N PHE A 105 -0.89 0.18 2.94
CA PHE A 105 -1.58 1.28 2.26
C PHE A 105 -1.05 2.61 2.78
N GLY A 106 -0.62 3.45 1.87
CA GLY A 106 -0.02 4.73 2.26
C GLY A 106 -0.06 5.78 1.15
N HIS A 107 0.92 6.64 1.21
CA HIS A 107 0.94 7.89 0.43
C HIS A 107 2.19 8.02 -0.41
N ASN A 108 2.12 8.89 -1.39
CA ASN A 108 3.30 9.35 -2.11
C ASN A 108 3.81 10.66 -1.47
N HIS A 109 5.07 10.95 -1.51
CA HIS A 109 6.09 10.29 -2.34
C HIS A 109 6.79 9.11 -1.63
N ALA A 110 6.40 8.82 -0.40
CA ALA A 110 6.98 7.77 0.42
C ALA A 110 6.98 6.41 -0.30
N ILE A 111 5.85 6.03 -0.91
CA ILE A 111 5.73 4.74 -1.61
C ILE A 111 6.66 4.67 -2.81
N THR A 112 6.69 5.69 -3.66
CA THR A 112 7.59 5.70 -4.84
C THR A 112 9.05 5.65 -4.40
N ALA A 113 9.42 6.40 -3.36
CA ALA A 113 10.77 6.38 -2.81
C ALA A 113 11.16 4.99 -2.31
N PHE A 114 10.27 4.33 -1.57
CA PHE A 114 10.52 2.97 -1.07
C PHE A 114 10.72 1.98 -2.21
N VAL A 115 9.82 2.01 -3.18
CA VAL A 115 9.85 1.09 -4.33
C VAL A 115 11.15 1.22 -5.11
N ASN A 116 11.63 2.43 -5.31
CA ASN A 116 12.87 2.65 -6.06
C ASN A 116 14.12 2.37 -5.24
N SER A 117 14.05 2.50 -3.91
CA SER A 117 15.18 2.21 -3.03
C SER A 117 15.34 0.71 -2.77
N TYR A 118 14.24 -0.02 -2.66
CA TYR A 118 14.26 -1.42 -2.22
C TYR A 118 13.81 -2.43 -3.26
N GLY A 119 13.17 -1.99 -4.35
CA GLY A 119 12.92 -2.85 -5.51
C GLY A 119 14.06 -2.76 -6.52
N ASP A 120 13.97 -3.56 -7.56
CA ASP A 120 14.97 -3.58 -8.64
C ASP A 120 14.42 -3.11 -9.99
N GLN A 121 13.22 -2.54 -9.99
CA GLN A 121 12.60 -1.94 -11.17
C GLN A 121 12.34 -0.47 -10.88
N TYR A 122 12.88 0.43 -11.71
CA TYR A 122 12.62 1.85 -11.55
C TYR A 122 11.19 2.19 -11.95
N ILE A 123 10.49 2.92 -11.08
CA ILE A 123 9.13 3.42 -11.33
C ILE A 123 9.15 4.93 -11.05
N GLU A 124 8.91 5.73 -12.07
CA GLU A 124 8.95 7.18 -11.95
C GLU A 124 7.96 7.70 -10.91
N ASN A 125 6.74 7.17 -10.93
CA ASN A 125 5.69 7.54 -9.98
C ASN A 125 4.69 6.40 -9.85
N VAL A 126 4.49 5.91 -8.63
CA VAL A 126 3.41 4.96 -8.36
C VAL A 126 2.12 5.76 -8.36
N PRO A 127 1.19 5.50 -9.29
CA PRO A 127 -0.05 6.27 -9.37
C PRO A 127 -1.00 5.95 -8.22
N THR A 128 -2.04 6.77 -8.05
CA THR A 128 -3.10 6.47 -7.09
C THR A 128 -3.68 5.09 -7.37
N CYS A 129 -3.91 4.31 -6.33
CA CYS A 129 -4.36 2.92 -6.37
C CYS A 129 -3.40 1.98 -7.09
N GLY A 130 -2.15 2.41 -7.31
CA GLY A 130 -1.10 1.57 -7.87
C GLY A 130 -0.59 0.59 -6.82
N ILE A 131 -0.27 -0.62 -7.27
CA ILE A 131 0.25 -1.71 -6.44
C ILE A 131 1.64 -2.10 -6.92
N VAL A 132 2.56 -2.27 -5.98
CA VAL A 132 3.90 -2.80 -6.25
C VAL A 132 4.25 -3.82 -5.18
N SER A 133 4.64 -5.01 -5.58
CA SER A 133 5.11 -6.05 -4.67
C SER A 133 6.60 -6.28 -4.84
N ILE A 134 7.31 -6.41 -3.72
CA ILE A 134 8.76 -6.63 -3.69
C ILE A 134 9.04 -7.83 -2.79
N GLU A 135 9.84 -8.77 -3.28
CA GLU A 135 10.31 -9.92 -2.49
C GLU A 135 11.72 -9.66 -1.97
N PHE A 136 11.97 -10.09 -0.73
CA PHE A 136 13.22 -9.92 -0.05
C PHE A 136 13.76 -11.25 0.47
N ASP A 137 15.02 -11.50 0.23
CA ASP A 137 15.71 -12.66 0.79
C ASP A 137 16.30 -12.28 2.15
N ILE A 138 15.43 -12.13 3.14
CA ILE A 138 15.75 -11.73 4.50
C ILE A 138 14.98 -12.59 5.50
N LYS A 139 15.51 -12.75 6.72
CA LYS A 139 14.82 -13.40 7.83
C LYS A 139 14.09 -12.38 8.71
N ASP A 140 14.74 -11.25 8.98
CA ASP A 140 14.23 -10.22 9.87
C ASP A 140 13.94 -8.95 9.08
N TRP A 141 12.85 -8.26 9.41
CA TRP A 141 12.50 -7.00 8.77
C TRP A 141 13.56 -5.91 8.99
N THR A 142 14.31 -6.01 10.11
CA THR A 142 15.43 -5.09 10.36
C THR A 142 16.58 -5.23 9.37
N ASP A 143 16.67 -6.38 8.70
CA ASP A 143 17.72 -6.65 7.69
C ASP A 143 17.34 -6.17 6.29
N LEU A 144 16.32 -5.35 6.18
CA LEU A 144 15.79 -4.88 4.89
C LEU A 144 16.90 -4.33 4.01
N LYS A 145 16.98 -4.89 2.81
CA LYS A 145 17.97 -4.54 1.77
C LYS A 145 17.27 -4.61 0.41
N GLN A 146 17.95 -4.22 -0.65
CA GLN A 146 17.36 -4.31 -1.97
C GLN A 146 16.87 -5.72 -2.25
N GLY A 147 15.61 -5.81 -2.68
CA GLY A 147 14.96 -7.04 -3.10
C GLY A 147 14.63 -7.01 -4.57
N LYS A 148 13.64 -7.78 -4.95
CA LYS A 148 13.21 -7.93 -6.34
C LYS A 148 11.75 -7.50 -6.50
N THR A 149 11.50 -6.59 -7.42
CA THR A 149 10.14 -6.20 -7.80
C THR A 149 9.52 -7.34 -8.60
N VAL A 150 8.45 -7.94 -8.05
CA VAL A 150 7.86 -9.15 -8.64
C VAL A 150 6.48 -8.92 -9.23
N PHE A 151 5.83 -7.79 -8.90
CA PHE A 151 4.48 -7.51 -9.38
C PHE A 151 4.22 -6.02 -9.37
N THR A 152 3.61 -5.53 -10.43
CA THR A 152 3.07 -4.18 -10.50
C THR A 152 1.69 -4.23 -11.13
N LEU A 153 0.75 -3.44 -10.60
CA LEU A 153 -0.58 -3.32 -11.17
C LEU A 153 -1.07 -1.89 -10.93
N PHE A 154 -1.31 -1.18 -12.02
CA PHE A 154 -1.82 0.19 -11.97
C PHE A 154 -3.22 0.24 -12.57
N PRO A 155 -4.09 1.17 -12.14
CA PRO A 155 -5.44 1.23 -12.70
C PRO A 155 -5.49 1.29 -14.22
N LYS A 156 -4.55 2.00 -14.86
CA LYS A 156 -4.48 2.09 -16.32
C LYS A 156 -4.31 0.73 -16.99
N ASP A 157 -3.71 -0.24 -16.33
CA ASP A 157 -3.47 -1.58 -16.87
C ASP A 157 -4.77 -2.37 -17.02
N LEU A 158 -5.81 -2.00 -16.28
CA LEU A 158 -7.13 -2.63 -16.30
C LEU A 158 -8.14 -1.86 -17.14
N LYS A 159 -7.84 -0.62 -17.51
CA LYS A 159 -8.70 0.23 -18.33
C LYS A 159 -8.29 0.12 -19.79
N GLN A 160 -9.27 -0.03 -20.64
CA GLN A 160 -9.04 -0.10 -22.10
C GLN A 160 -9.68 1.07 -22.82
#